data_35b5dc915ee79522b139b97c4f4b7bcd
#
_entry.id   35b5dc915ee79522b139b97c4f4b7bcd
#
_cell.length_a   1.000
_cell.length_b   1.000
_cell.length_c   1.000
_cell.angle_alpha   90.00
_cell.angle_beta   90.00
_cell.angle_gamma   90.00
#
_symmetry.space_group_name_H-M   'P 1'
#
loop_
_entity.id
_entity.type
_entity.pdbx_description
1 polymer ?
#
loop_
_entity_poly.entity_id
_entity_poly.type
_entity_poly.pdbx_seq_one_letter_code
_entity_poly.pdbx_strand_id
1 'polypeptide(L)'
;DVLQSTAAALTYLQRLHDEFDDWPLAFAAYNWGEGNVRRAIKRNQSLGLPTDYMSLKMPAETRNYYPKLQAIKNIVQNPNDYGIKLPTIYNEPFFVQIFKDQDIDVKRAAKLAGMSHE
;
A
#
# COMPACT_ATOMS: atom_id res chain seq x y z
N ASP A 1 -6.41 8.55 9.78
CA ASP A 1 -5.32 9.42 9.32
C ASP A 1 -4.47 8.67 8.30
N VAL A 2 -4.45 9.19 7.05
CA VAL A 2 -3.75 8.56 5.91
C VAL A 2 -2.25 8.46 6.18
N LEU A 3 -1.65 9.47 6.79
CA LEU A 3 -0.20 9.48 7.08
C LEU A 3 0.18 8.40 8.09
N GLN A 4 -0.62 8.26 9.16
CA GLN A 4 -0.38 7.23 10.18
C GLN A 4 -0.60 5.83 9.60
N SER A 5 -1.65 5.63 8.79
CA SER A 5 -1.90 4.36 8.11
C SER A 5 -0.77 3.99 7.16
N THR A 6 -0.26 4.97 6.41
CA THR A 6 0.88 4.78 5.51
C THR A 6 2.16 4.43 6.28
N ALA A 7 2.44 5.15 7.36
CA ALA A 7 3.60 4.86 8.22
C ALA A 7 3.53 3.44 8.82
N ALA A 8 2.35 3.03 9.30
CA ALA A 8 2.14 1.67 9.82
C ALA A 8 2.35 0.61 8.73
N ALA A 9 1.85 0.84 7.51
CA ALA A 9 2.04 -0.05 6.37
C ALA A 9 3.53 -0.19 6.00
N LEU A 10 4.27 0.91 5.96
CA LEU A 10 5.71 0.90 5.67
C LEU A 10 6.51 0.17 6.76
N THR A 11 6.18 0.39 8.02
CA THR A 11 6.80 -0.33 9.16
C THR A 11 6.55 -1.83 9.05
N TYR A 12 5.33 -2.23 8.70
CA TYR A 12 4.99 -3.63 8.52
C TYR A 12 5.71 -4.26 7.32
N LEU A 13 5.80 -3.55 6.20
CA LEU A 13 6.57 -3.99 5.03
C LEU A 13 8.06 -4.16 5.35
N GLN A 14 8.65 -3.24 6.12
CA GLN A 14 10.04 -3.36 6.56
C GLN A 14 10.23 -4.63 7.41
N ARG A 15 9.34 -4.88 8.36
CA ARG A 15 9.38 -6.11 9.18
C ARG A 15 9.30 -7.37 8.31
N LEU A 16 8.45 -7.37 7.29
CA LEU A 16 8.34 -8.50 6.37
C LEU A 16 9.61 -8.67 5.53
N HIS A 17 10.22 -7.57 5.10
CA HIS A 17 11.50 -7.63 4.41
C HIS A 17 12.62 -8.18 5.32
N ASP A 18 12.69 -7.73 6.56
CA ASP A 18 13.67 -8.23 7.53
C ASP A 18 13.48 -9.74 7.80
N GLU A 19 12.25 -10.25 7.69
CA GLU A 19 11.97 -11.68 7.86
C GLU A 19 12.35 -12.54 6.65
N PHE A 20 12.06 -12.05 5.43
CA PHE A 20 12.22 -12.85 4.20
C PHE A 20 13.50 -12.52 3.43
N ASP A 21 14.19 -11.43 3.77
CA ASP A 21 15.38 -10.89 3.09
C ASP A 21 15.19 -10.73 1.57
N ASP A 22 13.94 -10.51 1.15
CA ASP A 22 13.54 -10.40 -0.27
C ASP A 22 12.30 -9.52 -0.39
N TRP A 23 12.39 -8.41 -1.15
CA TRP A 23 11.25 -7.50 -1.34
C TRP A 23 10.06 -8.14 -2.06
N PRO A 24 10.23 -8.89 -3.16
CA PRO A 24 9.13 -9.64 -3.78
C PRO A 24 8.39 -10.54 -2.80
N LEU A 25 9.08 -11.28 -1.95
CA LEU A 25 8.48 -12.12 -0.90
C LEU A 25 7.82 -11.29 0.19
N ALA A 26 8.41 -10.17 0.59
CA ALA A 26 7.80 -9.24 1.56
C ALA A 26 6.46 -8.69 1.03
N PHE A 27 6.39 -8.27 -0.23
CA PHE A 27 5.14 -7.83 -0.85
C PHE A 27 4.14 -8.97 -1.02
N ALA A 28 4.58 -10.18 -1.33
CA ALA A 28 3.72 -11.36 -1.33
C ALA A 28 3.13 -11.62 0.06
N ALA A 29 3.94 -11.50 1.10
CA ALA A 29 3.51 -11.68 2.49
C ALA A 29 2.56 -10.56 2.94
N TYR A 30 2.77 -9.34 2.50
CA TYR A 30 1.86 -8.21 2.75
C TYR A 30 0.47 -8.45 2.15
N ASN A 31 0.40 -8.96 0.93
CA ASN A 31 -0.86 -9.22 0.23
C ASN A 31 -1.54 -10.53 0.67
N TRP A 32 -0.79 -11.59 0.84
CA TRP A 32 -1.31 -12.96 1.08
C TRP A 32 -1.21 -13.43 2.53
N GLY A 33 -0.44 -12.72 3.34
CA GLY A 33 -0.13 -13.06 4.72
C GLY A 33 1.18 -13.85 4.85
N GLU A 34 1.99 -13.44 5.82
CA GLU A 34 3.31 -14.02 6.10
C GLU A 34 3.27 -15.53 6.36
N GLY A 35 2.24 -16.01 7.06
CA GLY A 35 2.07 -17.45 7.33
C GLY A 35 1.85 -18.28 6.07
N ASN A 36 1.20 -17.73 5.04
CA ASN A 36 1.01 -18.41 3.76
C ASN A 36 2.34 -18.52 3.00
N VAL A 37 3.11 -17.41 2.97
CA VAL A 37 4.42 -17.40 2.33
C VAL A 37 5.38 -18.38 3.01
N ARG A 38 5.45 -18.38 4.35
CA ARG A 38 6.25 -19.37 5.10
C ARG A 38 5.89 -20.81 4.75
N ARG A 39 4.58 -21.13 4.67
CA ARG A 39 4.13 -22.47 4.29
C ARG A 39 4.53 -22.84 2.86
N ALA A 40 4.43 -21.90 1.93
CA ALA A 40 4.82 -22.11 0.54
C ALA A 40 6.34 -22.34 0.42
N ILE A 41 7.15 -21.56 1.12
CA ILE A 41 8.61 -21.74 1.21
C ILE A 41 8.94 -23.14 1.76
N LYS A 42 8.37 -23.48 2.92
CA LYS A 42 8.61 -24.78 3.58
C LYS A 42 8.22 -25.95 2.67
N ARG A 43 7.11 -25.82 1.95
CA ARG A 43 6.69 -26.83 0.97
C ARG A 43 7.72 -27.01 -0.14
N ASN A 44 8.20 -25.92 -0.75
CA ASN A 44 9.20 -25.99 -1.80
C ASN A 44 10.52 -26.58 -1.27
N GLN A 45 10.96 -26.16 -0.09
CA GLN A 45 12.14 -26.73 0.57
C GLN A 45 12.03 -28.25 0.75
N SER A 46 10.88 -28.75 1.20
CA SER A 46 10.67 -30.20 1.38
C SER A 46 10.67 -30.99 0.08
N LEU A 47 10.45 -30.32 -1.04
CA LEU A 47 10.47 -30.91 -2.39
C LEU A 47 11.79 -30.67 -3.13
N GLY A 48 12.78 -30.01 -2.50
CA GLY A 48 14.02 -29.62 -3.17
C GLY A 48 13.84 -28.58 -4.27
N LEU A 49 12.74 -27.79 -4.22
CA LEU A 49 12.43 -26.75 -5.19
C LEU A 49 12.93 -25.37 -4.74
N PRO A 50 13.19 -24.44 -5.67
CA PRO A 50 13.55 -23.06 -5.34
C PRO A 50 12.46 -22.37 -4.50
N THR A 51 12.88 -21.42 -3.64
CA THR A 51 12.02 -20.71 -2.70
C THR A 51 11.85 -19.23 -3.02
N ASP A 52 12.33 -18.79 -4.17
CA ASP A 52 12.15 -17.44 -4.67
C ASP A 52 10.68 -17.14 -5.04
N TYR A 53 10.36 -15.86 -5.17
CA TYR A 53 9.00 -15.39 -5.47
C TYR A 53 8.38 -16.05 -6.70
N MET A 54 9.17 -16.29 -7.76
CA MET A 54 8.67 -16.86 -9.02
C MET A 54 8.37 -18.35 -8.89
N SER A 55 9.05 -19.06 -8.01
CA SER A 55 8.96 -20.50 -7.84
C SER A 55 7.87 -20.92 -6.84
N LEU A 56 7.41 -20.02 -5.97
CA LEU A 56 6.37 -20.34 -5.00
C LEU A 56 4.99 -20.46 -5.68
N LYS A 57 4.19 -21.43 -5.26
CA LYS A 57 2.78 -21.52 -5.64
C LYS A 57 1.95 -20.59 -4.76
N MET A 58 1.41 -19.53 -5.36
CA MET A 58 0.59 -18.51 -4.70
C MET A 58 -0.62 -18.12 -5.57
N PRO A 59 -1.65 -17.46 -5.00
CA PRO A 59 -2.79 -16.95 -5.76
C PRO A 59 -2.36 -15.97 -6.87
N ALA A 60 -3.14 -15.93 -7.95
CA ALA A 60 -2.86 -15.03 -9.08
C ALA A 60 -2.81 -13.55 -8.68
N GLU A 61 -3.64 -13.13 -7.73
CA GLU A 61 -3.59 -11.78 -7.17
C GLU A 61 -2.22 -11.47 -6.56
N THR A 62 -1.73 -12.34 -5.68
CA THR A 62 -0.42 -12.20 -5.03
C THR A 62 0.72 -12.26 -6.05
N ARG A 63 0.63 -13.19 -7.02
CA ARG A 63 1.59 -13.32 -8.12
C ARG A 63 1.72 -12.05 -8.95
N ASN A 64 0.65 -11.28 -9.10
CA ASN A 64 0.62 -10.07 -9.88
C ASN A 64 0.82 -8.81 -9.04
N TYR A 65 0.81 -8.91 -7.72
CA TYR A 65 0.86 -7.74 -6.82
C TYR A 65 2.18 -6.96 -6.97
N TYR A 66 3.31 -7.63 -6.81
CA TYR A 66 4.62 -6.99 -6.94
C TYR A 66 4.91 -6.45 -8.36
N PRO A 67 4.66 -7.20 -9.46
CA PRO A 67 4.80 -6.65 -10.81
C PRO A 67 3.93 -5.41 -11.08
N LYS A 68 2.68 -5.39 -10.59
CA LYS A 68 1.79 -4.21 -10.71
C LYS A 68 2.36 -3.01 -9.95
N LEU A 69 2.88 -3.22 -8.74
CA LEU A 69 3.52 -2.17 -7.96
C LEU A 69 4.74 -1.59 -8.69
N GLN A 70 5.59 -2.45 -9.27
CA GLN A 70 6.74 -2.02 -10.06
C GLN A 70 6.31 -1.23 -11.31
N ALA A 71 5.26 -1.66 -11.99
CA ALA A 71 4.72 -0.94 -13.15
C ALA A 71 4.24 0.47 -12.76
N ILE A 72 3.48 0.60 -11.67
CA ILE A 72 3.01 1.90 -11.16
C ILE A 72 4.20 2.78 -10.76
N LYS A 73 5.19 2.22 -10.04
CA LYS A 73 6.41 2.92 -9.67
C LYS A 73 7.12 3.50 -10.91
N ASN A 74 7.32 2.69 -11.95
CA ASN A 74 7.99 3.11 -13.17
C ASN A 74 7.21 4.22 -13.88
N ILE A 75 5.89 4.10 -13.98
CA ILE A 75 5.00 5.12 -14.58
C ILE A 75 5.10 6.45 -13.81
N VAL A 76 5.07 6.40 -12.47
CA VAL A 76 5.15 7.61 -11.63
C VAL A 76 6.53 8.26 -11.73
N GLN A 77 7.60 7.46 -11.81
CA GLN A 77 8.96 7.98 -11.94
C GLN A 77 9.26 8.59 -13.32
N ASN A 78 8.74 7.98 -14.38
CA ASN A 78 9.02 8.38 -15.76
C ASN A 78 7.71 8.40 -16.59
N PRO A 79 6.74 9.26 -16.27
CA PRO A 79 5.42 9.23 -16.90
C PRO A 79 5.47 9.49 -18.41
N ASN A 80 6.41 10.31 -18.86
CA ASN A 80 6.58 10.63 -20.29
C ASN A 80 6.92 9.41 -21.16
N ASP A 81 7.67 8.44 -20.62
CA ASP A 81 8.03 7.20 -21.32
C ASP A 81 6.80 6.33 -21.63
N TYR A 82 5.71 6.57 -20.91
CA TYR A 82 4.43 5.88 -21.06
C TYR A 82 3.35 6.76 -21.70
N GLY A 83 3.70 7.94 -22.21
CA GLY A 83 2.75 8.90 -22.77
C GLY A 83 1.73 9.44 -21.74
N ILE A 84 2.05 9.38 -20.46
CA ILE A 84 1.17 9.81 -19.37
C ILE A 84 1.61 11.18 -18.86
N LYS A 85 0.62 12.08 -18.70
CA LYS A 85 0.81 13.36 -18.03
C LYS A 85 0.17 13.29 -16.66
N LEU A 86 0.98 13.27 -15.62
CA LEU A 86 0.47 13.32 -14.24
C LEU A 86 -0.06 14.73 -13.92
N PRO A 87 -1.20 14.85 -13.24
CA PRO A 87 -1.68 16.14 -12.76
C PRO A 87 -0.72 16.70 -11.70
N THR A 88 -0.64 18.03 -11.65
CA THR A 88 0.07 18.70 -10.55
C THR A 88 -0.68 18.45 -9.24
N ILE A 89 0.02 17.91 -8.26
CA ILE A 89 -0.52 17.72 -6.90
C ILE A 89 0.22 18.70 -6.00
N TYR A 90 -0.53 19.63 -5.41
CA TYR A 90 0.03 20.57 -4.43
C TYR A 90 0.20 19.86 -3.09
N ASN A 91 1.34 20.12 -2.41
CA ASN A 91 1.59 19.56 -1.08
C ASN A 91 0.88 20.44 -0.01
N GLU A 92 -0.45 20.47 -0.12
CA GLU A 92 -1.33 21.20 0.78
C GLU A 92 -2.35 20.23 1.38
N PRO A 93 -2.74 20.40 2.64
CA PRO A 93 -3.78 19.57 3.23
C PRO A 93 -5.10 19.81 2.50
N PHE A 94 -5.79 18.73 2.13
CA PHE A 94 -7.10 18.79 1.48
C PHE A 94 -8.18 19.44 2.36
N PHE A 95 -8.02 19.33 3.67
CA PHE A 95 -8.90 19.98 4.65
C PHE A 95 -8.08 20.43 5.86
N VAL A 96 -8.59 21.43 6.54
CA VAL A 96 -8.02 21.96 7.80
C VAL A 96 -8.95 21.57 8.94
N GLN A 97 -8.40 21.06 10.03
CA GLN A 97 -9.15 20.78 11.24
C GLN A 97 -9.36 22.08 12.03
N ILE A 98 -10.61 22.43 12.27
CA ILE A 98 -10.99 23.63 13.04
C ILE A 98 -11.47 23.15 14.41
N PHE A 99 -10.83 23.67 15.45
CA PHE A 99 -11.25 23.48 16.85
C PHE A 99 -12.17 24.62 17.27
N LYS A 100 -13.20 24.32 18.01
CA LYS A 100 -14.18 25.29 18.48
C LYS A 100 -14.46 25.07 19.96
N ASP A 101 -14.53 26.18 20.72
CA ASP A 101 -14.71 26.17 22.18
C ASP A 101 -16.19 26.03 22.60
N GLN A 102 -17.12 26.12 21.65
CA GLN A 102 -18.57 26.08 21.92
C GLN A 102 -19.25 25.08 20.99
N ASP A 103 -20.34 24.49 21.47
CA ASP A 103 -21.18 23.61 20.67
C ASP A 103 -21.74 24.35 19.45
N ILE A 104 -21.76 23.68 18.31
CA ILE A 104 -22.36 24.18 17.08
C ILE A 104 -23.25 23.08 16.46
N ASP A 105 -24.39 23.51 15.94
CA ASP A 105 -25.26 22.61 15.16
C ASP A 105 -24.52 22.09 13.93
N VAL A 106 -24.66 20.76 13.67
CA VAL A 106 -23.93 20.05 12.59
C VAL A 106 -24.24 20.64 11.22
N LYS A 107 -25.51 21.01 10.97
CA LYS A 107 -25.92 21.62 9.68
C LYS A 107 -25.25 22.97 9.47
N ARG A 108 -25.18 23.76 10.54
CA ARG A 108 -24.52 25.07 10.51
C ARG A 108 -23.00 24.92 10.33
N ALA A 109 -22.40 23.94 10.98
CA ALA A 109 -20.97 23.63 10.81
C ALA A 109 -20.67 23.21 9.37
N ALA A 110 -21.43 22.29 8.81
CA ALA A 110 -21.31 21.84 7.42
C ALA A 110 -21.44 23.01 6.43
N LYS A 111 -22.44 23.86 6.61
CA LYS A 111 -22.63 25.05 5.76
C LYS A 111 -21.45 26.02 5.81
N LEU A 112 -20.89 26.26 7.02
CA LEU A 112 -19.73 27.14 7.19
C LEU A 112 -18.44 26.52 6.59
N ALA A 113 -18.32 25.20 6.62
CA ALA A 113 -17.20 24.45 6.05
C ALA A 113 -17.33 24.22 4.54
N GLY A 114 -18.48 24.58 3.91
CA GLY A 114 -18.73 24.28 2.49
C GLY A 114 -18.87 22.79 2.22
N MET A 115 -19.25 21.98 3.20
CA MET A 115 -19.38 20.53 3.10
C MET A 115 -20.85 20.09 3.03
N SER A 116 -21.09 18.95 2.37
CA SER A 116 -22.41 18.31 2.42
C SER A 116 -22.67 17.78 3.84
N HIS A 117 -23.97 17.74 4.21
CA HIS A 117 -24.43 17.34 5.52
C HIS A 117 -24.83 15.84 5.56
N GLU A 118 -24.78 15.16 4.43
CA GLU A 118 -25.12 13.73 4.32
C GLU A 118 -24.01 12.82 4.87
#